data_87fd1a3fb51ce9216a0dedada25a5430
#
_entry.id   87fd1a3fb51ce9216a0dedada25a5430
#
_cell.length_a   1.000
_cell.length_b   1.000
_cell.length_c   1.000
_cell.angle_alpha   90.00
_cell.angle_beta   90.00
_cell.angle_gamma   90.00
#
_symmetry.space_group_name_H-M   'P 1'
#
loop_
_entity.id
_entity.type
_entity.pdbx_description
1 polymer ?
#
loop_
_entity_poly.entity_id
_entity_poly.type
_entity_poly.pdbx_seq_one_letter_code
_entity_poly.pdbx_strand_id
1 'polypeptide(L)' 'MKTRVVVTLKPSVLDPQGKAIEGALKSLGLDGFASVRQGKVFDIELDGVEGEAAEALLRQACEKLLANTIVENFAIQHD' A
#
# COMPACT_ATOMS: atom_id res chain seq x y z
N MET A 1 -5.49 18.91 5.46
CA MET A 1 -6.15 17.58 5.38
C MET A 1 -5.10 16.50 5.39
N LYS A 2 -5.23 15.55 6.30
CA LYS A 2 -4.29 14.43 6.38
C LYS A 2 -4.94 13.19 5.79
N THR A 3 -4.17 12.44 5.02
CA THR A 3 -4.65 11.22 4.41
C THR A 3 -3.52 10.19 4.33
N ARG A 4 -3.90 8.95 4.15
CA ARG A 4 -2.96 7.85 4.02
C ARG A 4 -3.28 7.07 2.75
N VAL A 5 -2.25 6.79 1.97
CA VAL A 5 -2.36 5.92 0.80
C VAL A 5 -1.63 4.63 1.09
N VAL A 6 -2.32 3.52 0.91
CA VAL A 6 -1.75 2.18 1.08
C VAL A 6 -1.63 1.55 -0.30
N VAL A 7 -0.43 1.11 -0.65
CA VAL A 7 -0.16 0.48 -1.95
C VAL A 7 0.29 -0.96 -1.70
N THR A 8 -0.39 -1.90 -2.32
CA THR A 8 -0.09 -3.32 -2.20
C THR A 8 -0.04 -3.98 -3.56
N LEU A 9 0.71 -5.06 -3.68
CA LEU A 9 0.69 -5.87 -4.90
C LEU A 9 -0.68 -6.51 -5.09
N LYS A 10 -1.12 -6.62 -6.34
CA LYS A 10 -2.33 -7.36 -6.66
C LYS A 10 -2.20 -8.81 -6.18
N PRO A 11 -3.30 -9.45 -5.77
CA PRO A 11 -3.23 -10.81 -5.20
C PRO A 11 -2.55 -11.84 -6.11
N SER A 12 -2.68 -11.68 -7.43
CA SER A 12 -2.08 -12.59 -8.40
C SER A 12 -0.59 -12.39 -8.61
N VAL A 13 -0.02 -11.29 -8.08
CA VAL A 13 1.40 -10.97 -8.25
C VAL A 13 2.20 -11.54 -7.09
N LEU A 14 3.27 -12.25 -7.39
CA LEU A 14 4.18 -12.78 -6.38
C LEU A 14 4.85 -11.65 -5.61
N ASP A 15 4.90 -11.81 -4.29
CA ASP A 15 5.58 -10.87 -3.39
C ASP A 15 6.83 -11.58 -2.80
N PRO A 16 8.01 -11.38 -3.42
CA PRO A 16 9.21 -12.05 -2.93
C PRO A 16 9.62 -11.60 -1.52
N GLN A 17 9.35 -10.35 -1.16
CA GLN A 17 9.65 -9.84 0.18
C GLN A 17 8.75 -10.48 1.24
N GLY A 18 7.46 -10.58 0.94
CA GLY A 18 6.50 -11.26 1.81
C GLY A 18 6.88 -12.74 2.01
N LYS A 19 7.29 -13.41 0.95
CA LYS A 19 7.74 -14.80 1.03
C LYS A 19 8.99 -14.96 1.88
N ALA A 20 9.94 -14.04 1.74
CA ALA A 20 11.16 -14.05 2.56
C ALA A 20 10.83 -13.85 4.04
N ILE A 21 9.88 -12.97 4.34
CA ILE A 21 9.43 -12.73 5.72
C ILE A 21 8.77 -14.00 6.28
N GLU A 22 7.93 -14.68 5.50
CA GLU A 22 7.32 -15.94 5.92
C GLU A 22 8.38 -16.97 6.33
N GLY A 23 9.41 -17.13 5.51
CA GLY A 23 10.52 -18.04 5.82
C GLY A 23 11.29 -17.64 7.05
N ALA A 24 11.56 -16.36 7.22
CA ALA A 24 12.27 -15.83 8.38
C ALA A 24 11.49 -16.06 9.68
N LEU A 25 10.18 -15.87 9.65
CA LEU A 25 9.32 -16.12 10.81
C LEU A 25 9.40 -17.58 11.26
N LYS A 26 9.38 -18.52 10.32
CA LYS A 26 9.55 -19.95 10.61
C LYS A 26 10.92 -20.21 11.22
N SER A 27 11.97 -19.63 10.69
CA SER A 27 13.33 -19.77 11.22
C SER A 27 13.45 -19.26 12.65
N LEU A 28 12.65 -18.28 13.02
CA LEU A 28 12.58 -17.74 14.38
C LEU A 28 11.71 -18.56 15.32
N GLY A 29 11.09 -19.63 14.83
CA GLY A 29 10.19 -20.45 15.64
C GLY A 29 8.81 -19.86 15.86
N LEU A 30 8.44 -18.86 15.06
CA LEU A 30 7.14 -18.20 15.16
C LEU A 30 6.17 -18.86 14.19
N ASP A 31 5.29 -19.70 14.72
CA ASP A 31 4.32 -20.45 13.93
C ASP A 31 2.97 -19.71 13.84
N GLY A 32 2.13 -20.13 12.90
CA GLY A 32 0.79 -19.59 12.76
C GLY A 32 0.61 -18.56 11.66
N PHE A 33 1.70 -18.18 10.98
CA PHE A 33 1.62 -17.23 9.87
C PHE A 33 1.34 -18.00 8.57
N ALA A 34 0.12 -17.92 8.08
CA ALA A 34 -0.28 -18.59 6.84
C ALA A 34 0.30 -17.89 5.61
N SER A 35 0.35 -16.57 5.64
CA SER A 35 0.94 -15.79 4.55
C SER A 35 1.32 -14.40 5.05
N VAL A 36 2.28 -13.79 4.37
CA VAL A 36 2.69 -12.40 4.61
C VAL A 36 2.77 -11.69 3.26
N ARG A 37 2.14 -10.54 3.17
CA ARG A 37 2.19 -9.66 1.99
C ARG A 37 2.68 -8.30 2.44
N GLN A 38 3.66 -7.75 1.74
CA GLN A 38 4.25 -6.46 2.08
C GLN A 38 3.71 -5.38 1.16
N GLY A 39 3.53 -4.19 1.70
CA GLY A 39 3.09 -3.04 0.91
C GLY A 39 3.78 -1.78 1.37
N LYS A 40 3.33 -0.66 0.83
CA LYS A 40 3.86 0.68 1.15
C LYS A 40 2.76 1.55 1.72
N VAL A 41 3.14 2.46 2.59
CA VAL A 41 2.24 3.46 3.15
C VAL A 41 2.83 4.84 2.88
N PHE A 42 2.00 5.74 2.37
CA PHE A 42 2.34 7.15 2.19
C PHE A 42 1.43 7.98 3.10
N ASP A 43 2.02 8.69 4.04
CA ASP A 43 1.28 9.67 4.84
C ASP A 43 1.39 11.01 4.13
N ILE A 44 0.24 11.56 3.74
CA ILE A 44 0.16 12.76 2.88
C ILE A 44 -0.60 13.84 3.62
N GLU A 45 -0.05 15.04 3.60
CA GLU A 45 -0.74 16.22 4.11
C GLU A 45 -1.02 17.15 2.93
N LEU A 46 -2.30 17.46 2.73
CA LEU A 46 -2.71 18.38 1.68
C LEU A 46 -2.98 19.74 2.28
N ASP A 47 -2.57 20.78 1.57
CA ASP A 47 -2.72 22.17 1.97
C ASP A 47 -3.57 22.92 0.96
N GLY A 48 -4.67 23.49 1.43
CA GLY A 48 -5.56 24.29 0.58
C GLY A 48 -6.44 23.52 -0.38
N VAL A 49 -6.51 22.19 -0.23
CA VAL A 49 -7.32 21.33 -1.10
C VAL A 49 -8.17 20.41 -0.21
N GLU A 50 -9.47 20.35 -0.48
CA GLU A 50 -10.40 19.56 0.32
C GLU A 50 -11.48 18.92 -0.56
N GLY A 51 -12.21 17.97 0.02
CA GLY A 51 -13.38 17.36 -0.59
C GLY A 51 -13.06 16.62 -1.89
N GLU A 52 -13.91 16.82 -2.88
CA GLU A 52 -13.78 16.12 -4.17
C GLU A 52 -12.49 16.49 -4.92
N ALA A 53 -12.04 17.74 -4.78
CA ALA A 53 -10.79 18.18 -5.40
C ALA A 53 -9.60 17.45 -4.80
N ALA A 54 -9.60 17.25 -3.47
CA ALA A 54 -8.55 16.49 -2.79
C ALA A 54 -8.56 15.03 -3.23
N GLU A 55 -9.75 14.41 -3.32
CA GLU A 55 -9.90 13.02 -3.75
C GLU A 55 -9.38 12.83 -5.17
N ALA A 56 -9.73 13.73 -6.09
CA ALA A 56 -9.28 13.66 -7.46
C ALA A 56 -7.75 13.81 -7.57
N LEU A 57 -7.19 14.73 -6.79
CA LEU A 57 -5.74 14.96 -6.79
C LEU A 57 -4.98 13.76 -6.25
N LEU A 58 -5.46 13.17 -5.16
CA LEU A 58 -4.85 11.99 -4.57
C LEU A 58 -4.90 10.80 -5.52
N ARG A 59 -6.01 10.60 -6.19
CA ARG A 59 -6.17 9.53 -7.16
C ARG A 59 -5.21 9.68 -8.34
N GLN A 60 -5.06 10.89 -8.85
CA GLN A 60 -4.07 11.18 -9.90
C GLN A 60 -2.65 10.89 -9.42
N ALA A 61 -2.31 11.29 -8.19
CA ALA A 61 -0.99 11.03 -7.63
C ALA A 61 -0.71 9.53 -7.55
N CYS A 62 -1.70 8.74 -7.11
CA CYS A 62 -1.58 7.30 -7.05
C CYS A 62 -1.36 6.68 -8.43
N GLU A 63 -2.17 7.08 -9.40
CA GLU A 63 -2.13 6.50 -10.74
C GLU A 63 -0.88 6.88 -11.52
N LYS A 64 -0.39 8.11 -11.31
CA LYS A 64 0.76 8.63 -12.08
C LYS A 64 2.11 8.37 -11.45
N LEU A 65 2.15 8.18 -10.12
CA LEU A 65 3.43 8.14 -9.41
C LEU A 65 3.51 7.10 -8.29
N LEU A 66 2.53 7.10 -7.37
CA LEU A 66 2.67 6.36 -6.12
C LEU A 66 2.51 4.85 -6.30
N ALA A 67 1.70 4.42 -7.25
CA ALA A 67 1.45 3.02 -7.50
C ALA A 67 1.70 2.68 -8.97
N ASN A 68 2.25 1.49 -9.21
CA ASN A 68 2.29 0.92 -10.55
C ASN A 68 1.01 0.10 -10.74
N THR A 69 0.00 0.70 -11.35
CA THR A 69 -1.34 0.12 -11.43
C THR A 69 -1.44 -1.15 -12.28
N ILE A 70 -0.39 -1.50 -12.99
CA ILE A 70 -0.34 -2.78 -13.70
C ILE A 70 -0.23 -3.94 -12.71
N VAL A 71 0.55 -3.77 -11.65
CA VAL A 71 0.85 -4.83 -10.66
C VAL A 71 0.42 -4.49 -9.24
N GLU A 72 0.02 -3.25 -8.98
CA GLU A 72 -0.33 -2.79 -7.64
C GLU A 72 -1.75 -2.24 -7.57
N ASN A 73 -2.35 -2.37 -6.40
CA ASN A 73 -3.59 -1.70 -6.01
C ASN A 73 -3.26 -0.60 -5.02
N PHE A 74 -4.12 0.40 -4.93
CA PHE A 74 -3.98 1.44 -3.90
C PHE A 74 -5.31 1.70 -3.21
N ALA A 75 -5.22 2.14 -1.96
CA ALA A 75 -6.39 2.55 -1.18
C ALA A 75 -6.09 3.88 -0.52
N ILE A 76 -7.03 4.81 -0.62
CA ILE A 76 -6.93 6.13 -0.01
C ILE A 76 -7.74 6.11 1.27
N GLN A 77 -7.09 6.41 2.39
CA GLN A 77 -7.71 6.39 3.72
C GLN A 77 -7.65 7.81 4.29
N HIS A 78 -8.80 8.36 4.62
CA HIS A 78 -8.89 9.68 5.24
C HIS A 78 -8.99 9.57 6.76
N ASP A 79 -8.40 10.53 7.43
CA ASP A 79 -8.53 10.65 8.88
C ASP A 79 -9.92 11.15 9.29
#